data_a3a9da0c0adfafd523e15d1e5bc17c36
#
_entry.id   a3a9da0c0adfafd523e15d1e5bc17c36
#
_cell.length_a   1.000
_cell.length_b   1.000
_cell.length_c   1.000
_cell.angle_alpha   90.00
_cell.angle_beta   90.00
_cell.angle_gamma   90.00
#
_symmetry.space_group_name_H-M   'P 1'
#
loop_
_entity.id
_entity.type
_entity.pdbx_description
1 polymer ?
#
loop_
_entity_poly.entity_id
_entity_poly.type
_entity_poly.pdbx_seq_one_letter_code
_entity_poly.pdbx_strand_id
1 'polypeptide(L)'
;MITKSETLGQTPINKNCVYEDGQWWYVGAKSRREGERQTVESHNKKNTSRMFVNGKYVPKTHPLYKAGKYKGFEEAAFSSLENYKDSAEGEVYIITNSAWPEWIKVGMAVDSQDRLKNYQTSSPFRDYVLYYSYNTDDRRKAESEAHSKLDQLFERNNEWFKCTPQEAKGVLNEH
;
A
#
# COMPACT_ATOMS: atom_id res chain seq x y z
N MET A 1 29.29 -5.67 27.59
CA MET A 1 28.05 -5.53 26.73
C MET A 1 28.21 -4.28 25.90
N ILE A 2 28.16 -4.38 24.58
CA ILE A 2 28.33 -3.24 23.67
C ILE A 2 27.05 -2.41 23.72
N THR A 3 27.16 -1.12 23.98
CA THR A 3 26.02 -0.23 24.09
C THR A 3 25.53 0.22 22.71
N LYS A 4 24.28 0.63 22.63
CA LYS A 4 23.66 1.11 21.36
C LYS A 4 24.37 2.37 20.82
N SER A 5 25.03 3.16 21.69
CA SER A 5 25.80 4.34 21.32
C SER A 5 27.14 4.00 20.66
N GLU A 6 27.73 2.84 21.00
CA GLU A 6 28.99 2.38 20.42
C GLU A 6 28.85 1.79 19.02
N THR A 7 27.62 1.42 18.65
CA THR A 7 27.33 0.78 17.35
C THR A 7 26.60 1.69 16.37
N LEU A 8 26.58 2.98 16.60
CA LEU A 8 25.89 4.04 15.85
C LEU A 8 25.56 3.67 14.38
N GLY A 9 24.29 3.45 14.08
CA GLY A 9 23.83 3.14 12.74
C GLY A 9 24.10 1.72 12.23
N GLN A 10 24.77 0.88 13.01
CA GLN A 10 25.15 -0.50 12.64
C GLN A 10 24.37 -1.57 13.42
N THR A 11 23.18 -1.24 13.89
CA THR A 11 22.34 -2.21 14.63
C THR A 11 21.96 -3.38 13.73
N PRO A 12 22.18 -4.64 14.13
CA PRO A 12 21.83 -5.79 13.33
C PRO A 12 20.30 -5.93 13.15
N ILE A 13 19.88 -6.36 11.97
CA ILE A 13 18.47 -6.61 11.65
C ILE A 13 18.02 -7.95 12.23
N ASN A 14 18.94 -8.89 12.44
CA ASN A 14 18.66 -10.22 12.98
C ASN A 14 19.71 -10.66 13.99
N LYS A 15 19.45 -11.81 14.64
CA LYS A 15 20.32 -12.34 15.71
C LYS A 15 21.63 -12.95 15.23
N ASN A 16 21.81 -13.14 13.91
CA ASN A 16 22.98 -13.81 13.34
C ASN A 16 24.07 -12.80 12.97
N CYS A 17 24.49 -12.00 13.94
CA CYS A 17 25.52 -10.99 13.76
C CYS A 17 26.54 -11.06 14.89
N VAL A 18 27.80 -10.75 14.57
CA VAL A 18 28.87 -10.57 15.54
C VAL A 18 29.44 -9.16 15.40
N TYR A 19 29.93 -8.62 16.54
CA TYR A 19 30.61 -7.34 16.55
C TYR A 19 32.12 -7.60 16.66
N GLU A 20 32.86 -7.22 15.61
CA GLU A 20 34.32 -7.37 15.53
C GLU A 20 34.90 -6.14 14.80
N ASP A 21 36.12 -5.72 15.22
CA ASP A 21 36.82 -4.62 14.56
C ASP A 21 36.02 -3.32 14.44
N GLY A 22 35.23 -2.99 15.47
CA GLY A 22 34.43 -1.77 15.51
C GLY A 22 33.16 -1.77 14.64
N GLN A 23 32.74 -2.89 14.09
CA GLN A 23 31.54 -3.00 13.27
C GLN A 23 30.79 -4.33 13.39
N TRP A 24 29.54 -4.35 12.99
CA TRP A 24 28.73 -5.55 12.93
C TRP A 24 28.90 -6.31 11.61
N TRP A 25 29.02 -7.64 11.71
CA TRP A 25 29.15 -8.55 10.58
C TRP A 25 28.05 -9.61 10.61
N TYR A 26 27.54 -9.98 9.45
CA TYR A 26 26.66 -11.13 9.32
C TYR A 26 27.44 -12.44 9.44
N VAL A 27 26.90 -13.40 10.20
CA VAL A 27 27.44 -14.75 10.40
C VAL A 27 26.54 -15.74 9.70
N GLY A 28 26.69 -15.96 8.42
CA GLY A 28 25.88 -16.94 7.69
C GLY A 28 26.42 -17.26 6.31
N ALA A 29 26.17 -18.47 5.84
CA ALA A 29 26.62 -18.92 4.52
C ALA A 29 26.07 -18.06 3.37
N LYS A 30 24.86 -17.49 3.54
CA LYS A 30 24.22 -16.64 2.52
C LYS A 30 24.81 -15.22 2.45
N SER A 31 25.52 -14.76 3.45
CA SER A 31 26.15 -13.43 3.49
C SER A 31 27.61 -13.43 3.06
N ARG A 32 28.16 -14.59 2.72
CA ARG A 32 29.55 -14.75 2.25
C ARG A 32 29.56 -15.02 0.76
N ARG A 33 30.22 -14.18 0.00
CA ARG A 33 30.72 -14.50 -1.33
C ARG A 33 32.20 -14.86 -1.18
N GLU A 34 32.57 -16.11 -1.48
CA GLU A 34 33.98 -16.56 -1.60
C GLU A 34 34.94 -16.05 -0.50
N GLY A 35 34.50 -16.10 0.77
CA GLY A 35 35.30 -15.65 1.91
C GLY A 35 35.11 -14.19 2.30
N GLU A 36 34.35 -13.40 1.56
CA GLU A 36 34.02 -12.03 1.96
C GLU A 36 32.86 -12.02 2.97
N ARG A 37 33.04 -11.29 4.05
CA ARG A 37 31.99 -11.00 5.02
C ARG A 37 31.20 -9.77 4.60
N GLN A 38 29.90 -9.82 4.77
CA GLN A 38 29.05 -8.65 4.59
C GLN A 38 28.87 -7.91 5.93
N THR A 39 29.16 -6.62 5.97
CA THR A 39 28.87 -5.79 7.14
C THR A 39 27.36 -5.53 7.23
N VAL A 40 26.87 -5.36 8.47
CA VAL A 40 25.47 -4.97 8.72
C VAL A 40 25.17 -3.61 8.09
N GLU A 41 26.11 -2.68 8.14
CA GLU A 41 25.97 -1.38 7.47
C GLU A 41 25.78 -1.52 5.97
N SER A 42 26.61 -2.33 5.29
CA SER A 42 26.46 -2.59 3.85
C SER A 42 25.12 -3.25 3.51
N HIS A 43 24.67 -4.19 4.35
CA HIS A 43 23.37 -4.84 4.20
C HIS A 43 22.20 -3.87 4.41
N ASN A 44 22.25 -3.08 5.46
CA ASN A 44 21.26 -2.05 5.75
C ASN A 44 21.18 -1.02 4.62
N LYS A 45 22.32 -0.60 4.08
CA LYS A 45 22.38 0.30 2.93
C LYS A 45 21.69 -0.29 1.69
N LYS A 46 21.81 -1.60 1.45
CA LYS A 46 21.06 -2.29 0.40
C LYS A 46 19.56 -2.35 0.69
N ASN A 47 19.18 -2.55 1.95
CA ASN A 47 17.79 -2.59 2.36
C ASN A 47 17.12 -1.22 2.34
N THR A 48 17.85 -0.14 2.60
CA THR A 48 17.35 1.23 2.51
C THR A 48 17.02 1.66 1.08
N SER A 49 17.47 0.92 0.08
CA SER A 49 17.10 1.14 -1.32
C SER A 49 15.72 0.58 -1.68
N ARG A 50 15.04 -0.10 -0.76
CA ARG A 50 13.68 -0.58 -0.97
C ARG A 50 12.69 0.57 -0.94
N MET A 51 11.70 0.51 -1.80
CA MET A 51 10.61 1.45 -1.85
C MET A 51 9.33 0.80 -1.33
N PHE A 52 8.56 1.54 -0.54
CA PHE A 52 7.25 1.14 -0.05
C PHE A 52 6.21 2.14 -0.50
N VAL A 53 5.06 1.66 -0.92
CA VAL A 53 3.88 2.46 -1.23
C VAL A 53 2.72 1.88 -0.44
N ASN A 54 2.02 2.71 0.33
CA ASN A 54 0.93 2.28 1.21
C ASN A 54 1.30 1.11 2.14
N GLY A 55 2.53 1.14 2.68
CA GLY A 55 3.05 0.09 3.55
C GLY A 55 3.43 -1.22 2.85
N LYS A 56 3.29 -1.30 1.51
CA LYS A 56 3.67 -2.46 0.70
C LYS A 56 5.01 -2.24 0.02
N TYR A 57 5.82 -3.29 0.00
CA TYR A 57 7.06 -3.30 -0.74
C TYR A 57 6.81 -3.17 -2.25
N VAL A 58 7.51 -2.23 -2.88
CA VAL A 58 7.48 -2.02 -4.33
C VAL A 58 8.70 -2.72 -4.94
N PRO A 59 8.51 -3.74 -5.78
CA PRO A 59 9.63 -4.42 -6.45
C PRO A 59 10.34 -3.49 -7.44
N LYS A 60 11.60 -3.78 -7.72
CA LYS A 60 12.42 -2.99 -8.66
C LYS A 60 11.84 -2.89 -10.08
N THR A 61 11.03 -3.86 -10.45
CA THR A 61 10.34 -3.90 -11.75
C THR A 61 9.11 -3.00 -11.83
N HIS A 62 8.67 -2.45 -10.70
CA HIS A 62 7.49 -1.60 -10.67
C HIS A 62 7.80 -0.20 -11.22
N PRO A 63 6.91 0.41 -12.06
CA PRO A 63 7.14 1.72 -12.67
C PRO A 63 7.39 2.85 -11.65
N LEU A 64 6.79 2.77 -10.46
CA LEU A 64 6.97 3.75 -9.39
C LEU A 64 8.24 3.53 -8.57
N TYR A 65 9.05 2.50 -8.85
CA TYR A 65 10.26 2.23 -8.09
C TYR A 65 11.31 3.32 -8.32
N LYS A 66 11.80 3.89 -7.21
CA LYS A 66 12.89 4.87 -7.19
C LYS A 66 13.96 4.41 -6.20
N ALA A 67 15.05 3.87 -6.70
CA ALA A 67 16.15 3.39 -5.87
C ALA A 67 16.75 4.50 -4.99
N GLY A 68 17.09 4.17 -3.75
CA GLY A 68 17.81 5.06 -2.83
C GLY A 68 17.00 6.25 -2.30
N LYS A 69 15.69 6.26 -2.50
CA LYS A 69 14.83 7.37 -2.04
C LYS A 69 14.72 7.47 -0.52
N TYR A 70 14.73 6.33 0.17
CA TYR A 70 14.53 6.27 1.63
C TYR A 70 15.75 5.69 2.34
N LYS A 71 16.06 6.25 3.51
CA LYS A 71 17.21 5.84 4.32
C LYS A 71 16.95 4.64 5.23
N GLY A 72 15.68 4.25 5.42
CA GLY A 72 15.30 3.11 6.23
C GLY A 72 13.86 2.70 6.03
N PHE A 73 13.50 1.56 6.62
CA PHE A 73 12.13 1.03 6.54
C PHE A 73 11.10 1.98 7.16
N GLU A 74 11.39 2.53 8.32
CA GLU A 74 10.48 3.45 9.01
C GLU A 74 10.26 4.71 8.19
N GLU A 75 11.34 5.32 7.68
CA GLU A 75 11.25 6.51 6.82
C GLU A 75 10.45 6.21 5.54
N ALA A 76 10.68 5.06 4.91
CA ALA A 76 9.92 4.63 3.74
C ALA A 76 8.43 4.42 4.06
N ALA A 77 8.11 3.81 5.18
CA ALA A 77 6.75 3.58 5.62
C ALA A 77 6.02 4.88 5.94
N PHE A 78 6.66 5.79 6.67
CA PHE A 78 6.11 7.12 6.98
C PHE A 78 5.89 7.95 5.73
N SER A 79 6.88 8.03 4.83
CA SER A 79 6.76 8.77 3.57
C SER A 79 5.67 8.20 2.67
N SER A 80 5.48 6.88 2.66
CA SER A 80 4.38 6.25 1.90
C SER A 80 3.01 6.62 2.46
N LEU A 81 2.86 6.62 3.78
CA LEU A 81 1.61 7.00 4.45
C LEU A 81 1.30 8.49 4.26
N GLU A 82 2.30 9.34 4.38
CA GLU A 82 2.19 10.78 4.19
C GLU A 82 1.81 11.09 2.73
N ASN A 83 2.53 10.54 1.77
CA ASN A 83 2.22 10.68 0.33
C ASN A 83 0.81 10.16 0.01
N TYR A 84 0.36 9.08 0.65
CA TYR A 84 -1.00 8.57 0.48
C TYR A 84 -2.05 9.52 1.04
N LYS A 85 -1.78 10.13 2.18
CA LYS A 85 -2.68 11.12 2.79
C LYS A 85 -2.72 12.41 1.97
N ASP A 86 -1.59 12.85 1.46
CA ASP A 86 -1.44 14.11 0.74
C ASP A 86 -1.82 14.00 -0.74
N SER A 87 -1.76 12.80 -1.32
CA SER A 87 -2.20 12.57 -2.69
C SER A 87 -3.71 12.78 -2.80
N ALA A 88 -4.12 13.77 -3.58
CA ALA A 88 -5.52 14.00 -3.92
C ALA A 88 -6.00 13.06 -5.04
N GLU A 89 -5.13 12.79 -6.01
CA GLU A 89 -5.42 11.96 -7.18
C GLU A 89 -5.74 10.51 -6.82
N GLY A 90 -6.57 9.89 -7.63
CA GLY A 90 -6.92 8.49 -7.51
C GLY A 90 -8.18 8.13 -8.29
N GLU A 91 -8.87 7.12 -7.83
CA GLU A 91 -10.07 6.58 -8.47
C GLU A 91 -11.25 6.53 -7.51
N VAL A 92 -12.43 6.79 -8.03
CA VAL A 92 -13.70 6.39 -7.42
C VAL A 92 -14.16 5.12 -8.10
N TYR A 93 -14.65 4.15 -7.34
CA TYR A 93 -15.00 2.84 -7.86
C TYR A 93 -16.35 2.34 -7.36
N ILE A 94 -16.96 1.45 -8.13
CA ILE A 94 -18.13 0.65 -7.77
C ILE A 94 -17.70 -0.81 -7.64
N ILE A 95 -17.94 -1.39 -6.46
CA ILE A 95 -17.71 -2.80 -6.17
C ILE A 95 -19.04 -3.47 -5.87
N THR A 96 -19.21 -4.68 -6.35
CA THR A 96 -20.35 -5.55 -6.10
C THR A 96 -19.93 -6.85 -5.42
N ASN A 97 -20.88 -7.51 -4.76
CA ASN A 97 -20.68 -8.84 -4.21
C ASN A 97 -21.96 -9.67 -4.40
N SER A 98 -21.81 -10.90 -4.85
CA SER A 98 -22.94 -11.82 -5.09
C SER A 98 -23.74 -12.17 -3.84
N ALA A 99 -23.15 -12.02 -2.67
CA ALA A 99 -23.85 -12.22 -1.39
C ALA A 99 -24.92 -11.15 -1.13
N TRP A 100 -24.77 -9.96 -1.73
CA TRP A 100 -25.70 -8.82 -1.62
C TRP A 100 -26.03 -8.27 -3.01
N PRO A 101 -26.82 -9.01 -3.82
CA PRO A 101 -27.01 -8.67 -5.24
C PRO A 101 -27.76 -7.35 -5.49
N GLU A 102 -28.50 -6.86 -4.51
CA GLU A 102 -29.22 -5.57 -4.60
C GLU A 102 -28.39 -4.37 -4.14
N TRP A 103 -27.17 -4.62 -3.65
CA TRP A 103 -26.33 -3.58 -3.09
C TRP A 103 -25.04 -3.41 -3.87
N ILE A 104 -24.66 -2.15 -4.04
CA ILE A 104 -23.34 -1.77 -4.56
C ILE A 104 -22.60 -0.95 -3.52
N LYS A 105 -21.29 -1.00 -3.57
CA LYS A 105 -20.43 -0.17 -2.73
C LYS A 105 -19.70 0.82 -3.61
N VAL A 106 -19.76 2.10 -3.19
CA VAL A 106 -18.94 3.16 -3.79
C VAL A 106 -17.85 3.56 -2.81
N GLY A 107 -16.64 3.64 -3.30
CA GLY A 107 -15.47 4.02 -2.51
C GLY A 107 -14.39 4.67 -3.36
N MET A 108 -13.32 5.10 -2.69
CA MET A 108 -12.16 5.69 -3.34
C MET A 108 -10.89 4.90 -3.05
N ALA A 109 -9.93 4.99 -3.95
CA ALA A 109 -8.59 4.44 -3.78
C ALA A 109 -7.58 5.21 -4.63
N VAL A 110 -6.29 5.02 -4.37
CA VAL A 110 -5.23 5.41 -5.32
C VAL A 110 -5.24 4.47 -6.52
N ASP A 111 -5.51 3.18 -6.26
CA ASP A 111 -5.62 2.11 -7.26
C ASP A 111 -6.78 1.20 -6.84
N SER A 112 -7.85 1.18 -7.65
CA SER A 112 -9.05 0.40 -7.38
C SER A 112 -8.83 -1.10 -7.48
N GLN A 113 -7.91 -1.56 -8.33
CA GLN A 113 -7.56 -2.97 -8.46
C GLN A 113 -6.83 -3.49 -7.21
N ASP A 114 -5.92 -2.71 -6.66
CA ASP A 114 -5.26 -3.03 -5.40
C ASP A 114 -6.25 -3.01 -4.24
N ARG A 115 -7.20 -2.10 -4.26
CA ARG A 115 -8.27 -2.05 -3.26
C ARG A 115 -9.18 -3.27 -3.35
N LEU A 116 -9.53 -3.70 -4.56
CA LEU A 116 -10.29 -4.93 -4.78
C LEU A 116 -9.58 -6.14 -4.19
N LYS A 117 -8.28 -6.30 -4.39
CA LYS A 117 -7.50 -7.40 -3.79
C LYS A 117 -7.63 -7.43 -2.27
N ASN A 118 -7.66 -6.27 -1.62
CA ASN A 118 -7.84 -6.18 -0.18
C ASN A 118 -9.25 -6.64 0.24
N TYR A 119 -10.30 -6.30 -0.50
CA TYR A 119 -11.65 -6.82 -0.25
C TYR A 119 -11.72 -8.32 -0.41
N GLN A 120 -11.06 -8.89 -1.42
CA GLN A 120 -11.06 -10.34 -1.65
C GLN A 120 -10.52 -11.13 -0.45
N THR A 121 -9.64 -10.54 0.36
CA THR A 121 -9.11 -11.21 1.56
C THR A 121 -10.16 -11.40 2.66
N SER A 122 -11.22 -10.59 2.68
CA SER A 122 -12.31 -10.67 3.66
C SER A 122 -13.43 -11.63 3.25
N SER A 123 -13.44 -12.11 2.01
CA SER A 123 -14.40 -13.09 1.51
C SER A 123 -13.75 -14.46 1.30
N PRO A 124 -14.31 -15.55 1.84
CA PRO A 124 -13.79 -16.88 1.60
C PRO A 124 -13.94 -17.32 0.13
N PHE A 125 -14.86 -16.72 -0.59
CA PHE A 125 -15.13 -17.02 -2.00
C PHE A 125 -14.46 -16.07 -2.97
N ARG A 126 -13.81 -14.99 -2.48
CA ARG A 126 -13.16 -13.97 -3.28
C ARG A 126 -14.05 -13.42 -4.40
N ASP A 127 -15.29 -13.17 -4.08
CA ASP A 127 -16.42 -12.91 -4.98
C ASP A 127 -16.77 -11.42 -5.13
N TYR A 128 -15.93 -10.53 -4.64
CA TYR A 128 -16.05 -9.11 -4.95
C TYR A 128 -15.67 -8.85 -6.40
N VAL A 129 -16.45 -8.01 -7.08
CA VAL A 129 -16.21 -7.61 -8.47
C VAL A 129 -16.09 -6.11 -8.55
N LEU A 130 -15.00 -5.63 -9.13
CA LEU A 130 -14.87 -4.22 -9.53
C LEU A 130 -15.71 -4.03 -10.81
N TYR A 131 -16.84 -3.36 -10.67
CA TYR A 131 -17.76 -3.13 -11.78
C TYR A 131 -17.37 -1.93 -12.63
N TYR A 132 -16.93 -0.85 -11.96
CA TYR A 132 -16.58 0.40 -12.62
C TYR A 132 -15.56 1.17 -11.77
N SER A 133 -14.67 1.91 -12.41
CA SER A 133 -13.84 2.94 -11.78
C SER A 133 -13.57 4.08 -12.77
N TYR A 134 -13.31 5.26 -12.23
CA TYR A 134 -12.86 6.41 -13.01
C TYR A 134 -11.80 7.19 -12.23
N ASN A 135 -10.86 7.79 -12.98
CA ASN A 135 -9.81 8.62 -12.41
C ASN A 135 -10.35 10.01 -12.04
N THR A 136 -9.79 10.57 -10.99
CA THR A 136 -10.10 11.93 -10.52
C THR A 136 -8.88 12.60 -9.91
N ASP A 137 -8.80 13.91 -10.04
CA ASP A 137 -7.74 14.72 -9.44
C ASP A 137 -7.91 14.87 -7.92
N ASP A 138 -9.14 14.69 -7.41
CA ASP A 138 -9.45 14.69 -5.98
C ASP A 138 -10.45 13.57 -5.64
N ARG A 139 -9.90 12.40 -5.29
CA ARG A 139 -10.71 11.22 -4.97
C ARG A 139 -11.65 11.40 -3.77
N ARG A 140 -11.24 12.21 -2.77
CA ARG A 140 -12.08 12.45 -1.57
C ARG A 140 -13.28 13.28 -1.90
N LYS A 141 -13.08 14.34 -2.66
CA LYS A 141 -14.15 15.20 -3.15
C LYS A 141 -15.09 14.44 -4.07
N ALA A 142 -14.53 13.72 -5.03
CA ALA A 142 -15.30 12.92 -6.00
C ALA A 142 -16.13 11.81 -5.33
N GLU A 143 -15.57 11.10 -4.33
CA GLU A 143 -16.33 10.11 -3.54
C GLU A 143 -17.47 10.77 -2.76
N SER A 144 -17.20 11.90 -2.09
CA SER A 144 -18.23 12.63 -1.34
C SER A 144 -19.37 13.11 -2.23
N GLU A 145 -19.06 13.61 -3.42
CA GLU A 145 -20.05 14.02 -4.42
C GLU A 145 -20.85 12.82 -4.95
N ALA A 146 -20.16 11.71 -5.23
CA ALA A 146 -20.81 10.46 -5.64
C ALA A 146 -21.78 9.95 -4.57
N HIS A 147 -21.34 9.91 -3.31
CA HIS A 147 -22.19 9.51 -2.18
C HIS A 147 -23.40 10.45 -2.05
N SER A 148 -23.21 11.76 -2.16
CA SER A 148 -24.31 12.75 -2.06
C SER A 148 -25.34 12.58 -3.16
N LYS A 149 -24.94 12.32 -4.39
CA LYS A 149 -25.84 12.09 -5.52
C LYS A 149 -26.62 10.78 -5.34
N LEU A 150 -25.95 9.71 -4.97
CA LEU A 150 -26.58 8.41 -4.77
C LEU A 150 -27.53 8.38 -3.56
N ASP A 151 -27.16 9.07 -2.47
CA ASP A 151 -27.98 9.17 -1.26
C ASP A 151 -29.32 9.88 -1.46
N GLN A 152 -29.40 10.76 -2.47
CA GLN A 152 -30.65 11.41 -2.87
C GLN A 152 -31.62 10.50 -3.64
N LEU A 153 -31.09 9.43 -4.26
CA LEU A 153 -31.83 8.58 -5.18
C LEU A 153 -32.09 7.18 -4.64
N PHE A 154 -31.22 6.68 -3.75
CA PHE A 154 -31.21 5.28 -3.31
C PHE A 154 -31.07 5.15 -1.81
N GLU A 155 -31.58 4.03 -1.26
CA GLU A 155 -31.36 3.65 0.12
C GLU A 155 -29.85 3.45 0.38
N ARG A 156 -29.35 4.05 1.46
CA ARG A 156 -27.94 4.02 1.82
C ARG A 156 -27.70 3.33 3.15
N ASN A 157 -26.64 2.52 3.21
CA ASN A 157 -26.07 1.97 4.43
C ASN A 157 -24.54 2.15 4.42
N ASN A 158 -24.03 3.19 5.11
CA ASN A 158 -22.63 3.60 5.08
C ASN A 158 -22.16 3.93 3.64
N GLU A 159 -21.29 3.10 3.06
CA GLU A 159 -20.77 3.23 1.70
C GLU A 159 -21.50 2.32 0.70
N TRP A 160 -22.58 1.65 1.13
CA TRP A 160 -23.40 0.77 0.33
C TRP A 160 -24.70 1.45 -0.06
N PHE A 161 -25.12 1.23 -1.31
CA PHE A 161 -26.34 1.78 -1.89
C PHE A 161 -27.18 0.67 -2.50
N LYS A 162 -28.48 0.70 -2.27
CA LYS A 162 -29.42 -0.29 -2.80
C LYS A 162 -29.87 0.13 -4.18
N CYS A 163 -29.11 -0.25 -5.17
CA CYS A 163 -29.38 -0.02 -6.58
C CYS A 163 -28.58 -1.00 -7.45
N THR A 164 -28.88 -1.02 -8.74
CA THR A 164 -28.07 -1.77 -9.69
C THR A 164 -26.75 -1.06 -10.00
N PRO A 165 -25.69 -1.79 -10.37
CA PRO A 165 -24.43 -1.19 -10.78
C PRO A 165 -24.57 -0.24 -11.98
N GLN A 166 -25.52 -0.52 -12.88
CA GLN A 166 -25.81 0.31 -14.05
C GLN A 166 -26.41 1.65 -13.67
N GLU A 167 -27.37 1.67 -12.73
CA GLU A 167 -27.97 2.91 -12.20
C GLU A 167 -26.92 3.77 -11.53
N ALA A 168 -26.12 3.18 -10.65
CA ALA A 168 -25.03 3.90 -9.98
C ALA A 168 -24.02 4.48 -10.98
N LYS A 169 -23.59 3.69 -11.96
CA LYS A 169 -22.71 4.17 -13.03
C LYS A 169 -23.31 5.32 -13.82
N GLY A 170 -24.61 5.26 -14.11
CA GLY A 170 -25.34 6.35 -14.78
C GLY A 170 -25.22 7.66 -14.01
N VAL A 171 -25.51 7.64 -12.71
CA VAL A 171 -25.42 8.80 -11.82
C VAL A 171 -23.99 9.36 -11.72
N LEU A 172 -22.97 8.48 -11.71
CA LEU A 172 -21.57 8.91 -11.64
C LEU A 172 -21.01 9.46 -12.95
N ASN A 173 -21.60 9.09 -14.10
CA ASN A 173 -21.18 9.59 -15.41
C ASN A 173 -21.85 10.91 -15.82
N GLU A 174 -22.81 11.41 -15.06
CA GLU A 174 -23.42 12.72 -15.30
C GLU A 174 -22.50 13.85 -14.77
N HIS A 175 -21.40 14.06 -15.50
CA HIS A 175 -20.45 15.18 -15.32
C HIS A 175 -20.56 16.18 -16.45
#